data_9d322f4433070592343a247b95c517b0
#
_entry.id   9d322f4433070592343a247b95c517b0
#
_cell.length_a   1.000
_cell.length_b   1.000
_cell.length_c   1.000
_cell.angle_alpha   90.00
_cell.angle_beta   90.00
_cell.angle_gamma   90.00
#
_symmetry.space_group_name_H-M   'P 1'
#
loop_
_entity.id
_entity.type
_entity.pdbx_description
1 polymer ?
#
loop_
_entity_poly.entity_id
_entity_poly.type
_entity_poly.pdbx_seq_one_letter_code
_entity_poly.pdbx_strand_id
1 'polypeptide(L)'
;MRFRRFLLALPVCLVASGAGAQEKVKVGYWTSGFSVGFGAVLEAGKFLEKAGLAPEYIKFSDVNGPTKALLTQSIDVAFAAPTSGAFTLAIQGAPAEIVLVTQIAEATFVAKDGSPLKTLADLRGKKIGMSPVGSATYAIVASVLERNYGLKPTDYTPVGGNEGQLVRLLERGDVDAASLRAVTIASVPELKLQTLGRLVDEWKKMTKASAAPILAVALVHTTFAKQHPDAVVKVVRAIMAATKFGREQPDKAAAYLGQAANLDAKDATSYARLWNEIYTATMEPSDVATFKTMAQIFKQIGTIEGDVPDSLYVTAPYEQAKRQP
;
A
#
# COMPACT_ATOMS: atom_id res chain seq x y z
N MET A 1 -85.12 15.92 -8.86
CA MET A 1 -83.83 16.13 -9.51
C MET A 1 -82.76 15.75 -8.50
N ARG A 2 -82.10 14.54 -8.65
CA ARG A 2 -81.04 14.03 -7.75
C ARG A 2 -79.71 14.21 -8.47
N PHE A 3 -78.83 15.10 -8.03
CA PHE A 3 -77.45 15.28 -8.49
C PHE A 3 -76.59 14.17 -7.88
N ARG A 4 -76.06 13.25 -8.70
CA ARG A 4 -75.00 12.31 -8.37
C ARG A 4 -73.64 13.00 -8.51
N ARG A 5 -72.95 13.22 -7.40
CA ARG A 5 -71.55 13.67 -7.40
C ARG A 5 -70.65 12.46 -7.71
N PHE A 6 -69.98 12.49 -8.86
CA PHE A 6 -68.90 11.57 -9.19
C PHE A 6 -67.63 12.07 -8.50
N LEU A 7 -67.10 11.28 -7.52
CA LEU A 7 -65.77 11.48 -7.02
C LEU A 7 -64.80 10.78 -7.97
N LEU A 8 -63.96 11.56 -8.66
CA LEU A 8 -62.78 11.04 -9.37
C LEU A 8 -61.69 10.76 -8.32
N ALA A 9 -61.39 9.48 -8.07
CA ALA A 9 -60.20 9.07 -7.32
C ALA A 9 -59.00 9.10 -8.28
N LEU A 10 -58.06 10.06 -8.09
CA LEU A 10 -56.75 10.04 -8.71
C LEU A 10 -55.90 8.92 -8.06
N PRO A 11 -55.29 8.03 -8.85
CA PRO A 11 -54.32 7.11 -8.29
C PRO A 11 -53.03 7.87 -7.97
N VAL A 12 -52.67 7.98 -6.72
CA VAL A 12 -51.34 8.41 -6.26
C VAL A 12 -50.36 7.27 -6.54
N CYS A 13 -49.64 7.39 -7.65
CA CYS A 13 -48.47 6.54 -7.87
C CYS A 13 -47.39 6.88 -6.84
N LEU A 14 -47.30 6.12 -5.77
CA LEU A 14 -46.11 6.09 -4.91
C LEU A 14 -44.94 5.59 -5.75
N VAL A 15 -44.15 6.51 -6.25
CA VAL A 15 -42.80 6.18 -6.72
C VAL A 15 -41.98 5.81 -5.48
N ALA A 16 -41.94 4.51 -5.17
CA ALA A 16 -41.02 3.98 -4.19
C ALA A 16 -39.60 4.21 -4.75
N SER A 17 -38.97 5.30 -4.31
CA SER A 17 -37.55 5.50 -4.48
C SER A 17 -36.87 4.34 -3.72
N GLY A 18 -36.57 3.27 -4.44
CA GLY A 18 -35.78 2.17 -3.92
C GLY A 18 -34.41 2.70 -3.54
N ALA A 19 -34.24 3.08 -2.28
CA ALA A 19 -32.93 3.14 -1.69
C ALA A 19 -32.37 1.71 -1.75
N GLY A 20 -31.70 1.36 -2.84
CA GLY A 20 -31.04 0.08 -3.00
C GLY A 20 -30.16 -0.12 -1.77
N ALA A 21 -30.31 -1.27 -1.09
CA ALA A 21 -29.48 -1.60 0.06
C ALA A 21 -28.00 -1.45 -0.36
N GLN A 22 -27.24 -0.68 0.41
CA GLN A 22 -25.82 -0.51 0.14
C GLN A 22 -25.15 -1.88 0.13
N GLU A 23 -24.29 -2.11 -0.85
CA GLU A 23 -23.61 -3.39 -1.03
C GLU A 23 -22.57 -3.57 0.07
N LYS A 24 -22.66 -4.70 0.77
CA LYS A 24 -21.73 -5.03 1.84
C LYS A 24 -20.37 -5.41 1.28
N VAL A 25 -19.31 -4.96 1.92
CA VAL A 25 -17.93 -5.31 1.59
C VAL A 25 -17.10 -5.44 2.86
N LYS A 26 -16.41 -6.58 3.01
CA LYS A 26 -15.47 -6.81 4.12
C LYS A 26 -14.07 -6.40 3.67
N VAL A 27 -13.52 -5.39 4.34
CA VAL A 27 -12.22 -4.82 4.01
C VAL A 27 -11.24 -5.05 5.16
N GLY A 28 -10.21 -5.85 4.90
CA GLY A 28 -9.17 -6.12 5.86
C GLY A 28 -7.94 -5.27 5.63
N TYR A 29 -7.33 -4.74 6.69
CA TYR A 29 -6.05 -4.04 6.58
C TYR A 29 -5.17 -4.22 7.83
N TRP A 30 -3.85 -4.10 7.64
CA TRP A 30 -2.88 -4.16 8.71
C TRP A 30 -2.83 -2.84 9.48
N THR A 31 -2.85 -2.90 10.84
CA THR A 31 -2.93 -1.72 11.72
C THR A 31 -1.56 -1.23 12.20
N SER A 32 -0.50 -1.48 11.47
CA SER A 32 0.84 -0.98 11.79
C SER A 32 1.58 -0.56 10.52
N GLY A 33 2.71 0.09 10.67
CA GLY A 33 3.49 0.59 9.54
C GLY A 33 2.72 1.56 8.65
N PHE A 34 2.99 1.56 7.36
CA PHE A 34 2.33 2.48 6.41
C PHE A 34 0.85 2.17 6.17
N SER A 35 0.45 0.91 6.28
CA SER A 35 -0.94 0.51 6.04
C SER A 35 -1.90 1.15 7.04
N VAL A 36 -1.46 1.38 8.28
CA VAL A 36 -2.30 2.03 9.30
C VAL A 36 -2.67 3.45 8.89
N GLY A 37 -1.73 4.21 8.33
CA GLY A 37 -1.98 5.59 7.94
C GLY A 37 -3.08 5.70 6.88
N PHE A 38 -2.95 4.93 5.81
CA PHE A 38 -3.94 4.95 4.74
C PHE A 38 -5.27 4.30 5.15
N GLY A 39 -5.23 3.15 5.85
CA GLY A 39 -6.43 2.49 6.37
C GLY A 39 -7.22 3.40 7.32
N ALA A 40 -6.52 4.12 8.22
CA ALA A 40 -7.14 5.07 9.13
C ALA A 40 -7.86 6.21 8.39
N VAL A 41 -7.25 6.78 7.35
CA VAL A 41 -7.87 7.84 6.54
C VAL A 41 -9.06 7.29 5.74
N LEU A 42 -8.94 6.11 5.13
CA LEU A 42 -10.02 5.48 4.37
C LEU A 42 -11.26 5.26 5.25
N GLU A 43 -11.08 4.72 6.47
CA GLU A 43 -12.13 4.44 7.44
C GLU A 43 -12.69 5.72 8.07
N ALA A 44 -11.86 6.57 8.68
CA ALA A 44 -12.29 7.79 9.36
C ALA A 44 -12.95 8.79 8.40
N GLY A 45 -12.48 8.86 7.16
CA GLY A 45 -13.07 9.69 6.11
C GLY A 45 -14.35 9.12 5.52
N LYS A 46 -14.74 7.89 5.89
CA LYS A 46 -15.92 7.17 5.37
C LYS A 46 -15.94 7.11 3.83
N PHE A 47 -14.80 6.82 3.23
CA PHE A 47 -14.69 6.89 1.76
C PHE A 47 -15.44 5.75 1.07
N LEU A 48 -15.49 4.56 1.66
CA LEU A 48 -16.26 3.44 1.11
C LEU A 48 -17.76 3.70 1.22
N GLU A 49 -18.23 4.23 2.37
CA GLU A 49 -19.64 4.62 2.56
C GLU A 49 -20.05 5.73 1.58
N LYS A 50 -19.19 6.72 1.38
CA LYS A 50 -19.42 7.81 0.39
C LYS A 50 -19.46 7.28 -1.05
N ALA A 51 -18.79 6.17 -1.32
CA ALA A 51 -18.87 5.48 -2.61
C ALA A 51 -20.12 4.58 -2.75
N GLY A 52 -21.00 4.55 -1.73
CA GLY A 52 -22.26 3.78 -1.76
C GLY A 52 -22.08 2.31 -1.38
N LEU A 53 -21.10 2.01 -0.52
CA LEU A 53 -20.86 0.68 0.06
C LEU A 53 -21.22 0.67 1.55
N ALA A 54 -21.48 -0.52 2.11
CA ALA A 54 -21.60 -0.77 3.54
C ALA A 54 -20.38 -1.59 4.00
N PRO A 55 -19.24 -0.92 4.34
CA PRO A 55 -18.02 -1.62 4.70
C PRO A 55 -18.09 -2.23 6.11
N GLU A 56 -17.49 -3.41 6.24
CA GLU A 56 -17.07 -3.99 7.51
C GLU A 56 -15.54 -3.98 7.54
N TYR A 57 -14.94 -3.17 8.42
CA TYR A 57 -13.49 -3.09 8.55
C TYR A 57 -12.96 -4.13 9.52
N ILE A 58 -12.04 -4.98 9.04
CA ILE A 58 -11.39 -6.04 9.82
C ILE A 58 -9.91 -5.70 9.98
N LYS A 59 -9.49 -5.49 11.21
CA LYS A 59 -8.16 -5.00 11.57
C LYS A 59 -7.23 -6.15 11.96
N PHE A 60 -6.03 -6.17 11.40
CA PHE A 60 -5.03 -7.21 11.64
C PHE A 60 -3.78 -6.64 12.29
N SER A 61 -3.24 -7.34 13.28
CA SER A 61 -1.95 -7.04 13.91
C SER A 61 -0.75 -7.62 13.14
N ASP A 62 -0.98 -8.64 12.30
CA ASP A 62 0.03 -9.26 11.42
C ASP A 62 -0.07 -8.67 10.01
N VAL A 63 1.07 -8.32 9.42
CA VAL A 63 1.18 -7.75 8.06
C VAL A 63 0.60 -8.66 6.99
N ASN A 64 0.68 -9.99 7.16
CA ASN A 64 0.12 -10.99 6.26
C ASN A 64 -1.32 -11.39 6.62
N GLY A 65 -1.87 -10.85 7.71
CA GLY A 65 -3.23 -11.13 8.17
C GLY A 65 -4.28 -10.90 7.09
N PRO A 66 -4.33 -9.71 6.45
CA PRO A 66 -5.28 -9.45 5.37
C PRO A 66 -5.16 -10.43 4.20
N THR A 67 -3.93 -10.78 3.79
CA THR A 67 -3.68 -11.71 2.69
C THR A 67 -4.20 -13.12 3.01
N LYS A 68 -3.95 -13.60 4.25
CA LYS A 68 -4.46 -14.90 4.73
C LYS A 68 -6.00 -14.91 4.84
N ALA A 69 -6.59 -13.82 5.34
CA ALA A 69 -8.03 -13.69 5.47
C ALA A 69 -8.74 -13.62 4.10
N LEU A 70 -8.10 -13.03 3.10
CA LEU A 70 -8.61 -13.05 1.73
C LEU A 70 -8.65 -14.48 1.18
N LEU A 71 -7.59 -15.27 1.37
CA LEU A 71 -7.52 -16.67 0.93
C LEU A 71 -8.66 -17.52 1.50
N THR A 72 -9.04 -17.28 2.75
CA THR A 72 -10.13 -18.00 3.43
C THR A 72 -11.51 -17.37 3.20
N GLN A 73 -11.61 -16.34 2.35
CA GLN A 73 -12.83 -15.56 2.10
C GLN A 73 -13.45 -14.94 3.37
N SER A 74 -12.64 -14.75 4.42
CA SER A 74 -13.08 -14.03 5.62
C SER A 74 -13.20 -12.52 5.36
N ILE A 75 -12.54 -12.03 4.30
CA ILE A 75 -12.67 -10.69 3.76
C ILE A 75 -12.80 -10.74 2.23
N ASP A 76 -13.36 -9.69 1.65
CA ASP A 76 -13.54 -9.54 0.20
C ASP A 76 -12.38 -8.76 -0.43
N VAL A 77 -11.83 -7.81 0.33
CA VAL A 77 -10.74 -6.91 -0.08
C VAL A 77 -9.66 -6.88 0.99
N ALA A 78 -8.43 -7.22 0.61
CA ALA A 78 -7.25 -6.96 1.42
C ALA A 78 -6.64 -5.60 0.97
N PHE A 79 -6.86 -4.57 1.79
CA PHE A 79 -6.34 -3.24 1.52
C PHE A 79 -4.91 -3.11 2.01
N ALA A 80 -4.06 -2.51 1.18
CA ALA A 80 -2.63 -2.35 1.44
C ALA A 80 -1.90 -3.68 1.76
N ALA A 81 -2.29 -4.75 1.04
CA ALA A 81 -1.63 -6.05 1.12
C ALA A 81 -0.21 -5.98 0.54
N PRO A 82 0.81 -6.64 1.15
CA PRO A 82 2.16 -6.68 0.61
C PRO A 82 2.21 -7.28 -0.80
N THR A 83 2.92 -6.63 -1.72
CA THR A 83 3.06 -7.11 -3.11
C THR A 83 3.67 -8.52 -3.18
N SER A 84 4.67 -8.84 -2.32
CA SER A 84 5.24 -10.18 -2.25
C SER A 84 4.22 -11.23 -1.82
N GLY A 85 3.35 -10.91 -0.87
CA GLY A 85 2.25 -11.77 -0.43
C GLY A 85 1.23 -12.02 -1.54
N ALA A 86 0.86 -10.97 -2.31
CA ALA A 86 -0.03 -11.10 -3.46
C ALA A 86 0.56 -12.02 -4.54
N PHE A 87 1.85 -11.89 -4.83
CA PHE A 87 2.56 -12.76 -5.76
C PHE A 87 2.57 -14.22 -5.30
N THR A 88 2.90 -14.46 -4.01
CA THR A 88 2.90 -15.81 -3.44
C THR A 88 1.51 -16.47 -3.54
N LEU A 89 0.44 -15.74 -3.22
CA LEU A 89 -0.93 -16.25 -3.38
C LEU A 89 -1.23 -16.64 -4.83
N ALA A 90 -0.89 -15.79 -5.78
CA ALA A 90 -1.14 -16.04 -7.19
C ALA A 90 -0.37 -17.27 -7.72
N ILE A 91 0.90 -17.44 -7.32
CA ILE A 91 1.72 -18.60 -7.65
C ILE A 91 1.10 -19.89 -7.07
N GLN A 92 0.50 -19.82 -5.90
CA GLN A 92 -0.22 -20.94 -5.27
C GLN A 92 -1.60 -21.19 -5.88
N GLY A 93 -2.01 -20.44 -6.90
CA GLY A 93 -3.30 -20.57 -7.56
C GLY A 93 -4.48 -20.02 -6.73
N ALA A 94 -4.21 -19.18 -5.73
CA ALA A 94 -5.26 -18.58 -4.92
C ALA A 94 -6.11 -17.62 -5.77
N PRO A 95 -7.44 -17.55 -5.55
CA PRO A 95 -8.36 -16.72 -6.32
C PRO A 95 -8.28 -15.26 -5.88
N ALA A 96 -7.24 -14.55 -6.31
CA ALA A 96 -6.97 -13.17 -5.94
C ALA A 96 -6.58 -12.32 -7.16
N GLU A 97 -6.97 -11.05 -7.16
CA GLU A 97 -6.74 -10.07 -8.22
C GLU A 97 -6.21 -8.76 -7.63
N ILE A 98 -5.09 -8.24 -8.16
CA ILE A 98 -4.63 -6.88 -7.86
C ILE A 98 -5.43 -5.91 -8.72
N VAL A 99 -6.17 -5.01 -8.08
CA VAL A 99 -7.01 -4.01 -8.76
C VAL A 99 -6.46 -2.58 -8.63
N LEU A 100 -5.51 -2.36 -7.71
CA LEU A 100 -4.92 -1.03 -7.49
C LEU A 100 -3.58 -1.12 -6.76
N VAL A 101 -2.63 -0.28 -7.14
CA VAL A 101 -1.45 0.04 -6.34
C VAL A 101 -1.86 1.02 -5.25
N THR A 102 -1.44 0.79 -4.01
CA THR A 102 -1.80 1.65 -2.88
C THR A 102 -0.61 2.35 -2.23
N GLN A 103 0.58 1.73 -2.31
CA GLN A 103 1.80 2.27 -1.70
C GLN A 103 3.01 1.97 -2.56
N ILE A 104 3.93 2.91 -2.62
CA ILE A 104 5.25 2.70 -3.23
C ILE A 104 6.26 2.26 -2.17
N ALA A 105 7.27 1.49 -2.58
CA ALA A 105 8.38 1.12 -1.71
C ALA A 105 9.39 2.26 -1.69
N GLU A 106 9.15 3.22 -0.81
CA GLU A 106 10.10 4.27 -0.53
C GLU A 106 11.00 3.88 0.65
N ALA A 107 12.26 4.20 0.57
CA ALA A 107 13.23 4.13 1.64
C ALA A 107 14.43 5.01 1.28
N THR A 108 15.15 5.46 2.31
CA THR A 108 16.40 6.18 2.16
C THR A 108 17.50 5.41 2.87
N PHE A 109 18.59 5.17 2.17
CA PHE A 109 19.79 4.64 2.79
C PHE A 109 20.50 5.76 3.51
N VAL A 110 20.69 5.60 4.81
CA VAL A 110 21.28 6.59 5.67
C VAL A 110 22.43 6.00 6.49
N ALA A 111 23.38 6.87 6.82
CA ALA A 111 24.40 6.63 7.85
C ALA A 111 24.38 7.78 8.85
N LYS A 112 25.04 7.62 10.01
CA LYS A 112 25.19 8.74 10.95
C LYS A 112 26.02 9.85 10.31
N ASP A 113 25.69 11.09 10.62
CA ASP A 113 26.49 12.24 10.21
C ASP A 113 27.95 12.07 10.67
N GLY A 114 28.88 12.44 9.82
CA GLY A 114 30.32 12.21 10.04
C GLY A 114 30.80 10.78 9.71
N SER A 115 29.92 9.85 9.31
CA SER A 115 30.34 8.55 8.78
C SER A 115 31.23 8.70 7.55
N PRO A 116 32.25 7.84 7.35
CA PRO A 116 33.07 7.82 6.15
C PRO A 116 32.31 7.35 4.91
N LEU A 117 31.15 6.71 5.07
CA LEU A 117 30.31 6.25 3.96
C LEU A 117 29.71 7.45 3.24
N LYS A 118 29.81 7.51 1.90
CA LYS A 118 29.29 8.62 1.08
C LYS A 118 28.29 8.14 0.03
N THR A 119 28.39 6.90 -0.39
CA THR A 119 27.58 6.29 -1.45
C THR A 119 27.18 4.87 -1.07
N LEU A 120 26.26 4.29 -1.82
CA LEU A 120 25.89 2.88 -1.66
C LEU A 120 27.01 1.91 -2.03
N ALA A 121 27.99 2.31 -2.82
CA ALA A 121 29.16 1.48 -3.12
C ALA A 121 30.03 1.22 -1.87
N ASP A 122 30.03 2.16 -0.91
CA ASP A 122 30.81 2.07 0.33
C ASP A 122 30.25 1.03 1.33
N LEU A 123 29.10 0.43 1.03
CA LEU A 123 28.43 -0.55 1.88
C LEU A 123 29.08 -1.96 1.85
N ARG A 124 30.10 -2.18 1.01
CA ARG A 124 30.85 -3.45 0.98
C ARG A 124 31.51 -3.73 2.32
N GLY A 125 31.25 -4.95 2.86
CA GLY A 125 31.74 -5.38 4.16
C GLY A 125 31.08 -4.73 5.38
N LYS A 126 30.01 -3.94 5.18
CA LYS A 126 29.32 -3.21 6.24
C LYS A 126 28.12 -3.96 6.77
N LYS A 127 27.71 -3.63 8.01
CA LYS A 127 26.44 -4.06 8.59
C LYS A 127 25.35 -3.07 8.18
N ILE A 128 24.31 -3.57 7.54
CA ILE A 128 23.22 -2.72 7.03
C ILE A 128 21.91 -3.09 7.70
N GLY A 129 21.35 -2.18 8.46
CA GLY A 129 20.00 -2.29 9.00
C GLY A 129 18.95 -2.18 7.88
N MET A 130 18.07 -3.17 7.75
CA MET A 130 17.05 -3.19 6.71
C MET A 130 15.84 -4.03 7.12
N SER A 131 14.77 -3.99 6.34
CA SER A 131 13.64 -4.89 6.55
C SER A 131 14.08 -6.35 6.56
N PRO A 132 13.38 -7.25 7.29
CA PRO A 132 13.78 -8.66 7.40
C PRO A 132 13.89 -9.34 6.03
N VAL A 133 14.81 -10.30 5.95
CA VAL A 133 14.95 -11.19 4.78
C VAL A 133 13.60 -11.84 4.46
N GLY A 134 13.26 -11.91 3.17
CA GLY A 134 11.97 -12.42 2.69
C GLY A 134 10.86 -11.36 2.55
N SER A 135 11.05 -10.14 3.09
CA SER A 135 10.12 -9.05 2.86
C SER A 135 10.29 -8.44 1.46
N ALA A 136 9.22 -7.84 0.92
CA ALA A 136 9.27 -7.13 -0.35
C ALA A 136 10.31 -6.00 -0.36
N THR A 137 10.41 -5.24 0.73
CA THR A 137 11.40 -4.16 0.85
C THR A 137 12.83 -4.70 0.81
N TYR A 138 13.11 -5.79 1.56
CA TYR A 138 14.42 -6.44 1.50
C TYR A 138 14.77 -6.85 0.06
N ALA A 139 13.84 -7.49 -0.64
CA ALA A 139 14.05 -7.95 -2.00
C ALA A 139 14.42 -6.81 -2.96
N ILE A 140 13.71 -5.68 -2.86
CA ILE A 140 13.99 -4.50 -3.70
C ILE A 140 15.36 -3.90 -3.34
N VAL A 141 15.66 -3.73 -2.04
CA VAL A 141 16.93 -3.19 -1.55
C VAL A 141 18.12 -4.07 -1.99
N ALA A 142 18.05 -5.38 -1.77
CA ALA A 142 19.09 -6.31 -2.17
C ALA A 142 19.34 -6.29 -3.69
N SER A 143 18.26 -6.23 -4.49
CA SER A 143 18.37 -6.15 -5.95
C SER A 143 19.01 -4.85 -6.43
N VAL A 144 18.68 -3.73 -5.81
CA VAL A 144 19.29 -2.43 -6.10
C VAL A 144 20.78 -2.45 -5.79
N LEU A 145 21.18 -2.96 -4.62
CA LEU A 145 22.57 -3.06 -4.22
C LEU A 145 23.37 -3.98 -5.17
N GLU A 146 22.81 -5.12 -5.54
CA GLU A 146 23.49 -6.06 -6.44
C GLU A 146 23.60 -5.49 -7.86
N ARG A 147 22.53 -4.98 -8.45
CA ARG A 147 22.52 -4.60 -9.86
C ARG A 147 23.19 -3.26 -10.13
N ASN A 148 23.08 -2.28 -9.22
CA ASN A 148 23.68 -0.96 -9.41
C ASN A 148 25.12 -0.89 -8.93
N TYR A 149 25.50 -1.71 -7.92
CA TYR A 149 26.79 -1.60 -7.22
C TYR A 149 27.58 -2.90 -7.15
N GLY A 150 27.05 -4.01 -7.66
CA GLY A 150 27.68 -5.32 -7.60
C GLY A 150 27.82 -5.88 -6.17
N LEU A 151 26.93 -5.43 -5.26
CA LEU A 151 26.92 -5.83 -3.86
C LEU A 151 25.90 -6.95 -3.64
N LYS A 152 26.35 -8.20 -3.69
CA LYS A 152 25.51 -9.36 -3.34
C LYS A 152 25.22 -9.41 -1.85
N PRO A 153 24.16 -10.12 -1.41
CA PRO A 153 23.86 -10.28 0.02
C PRO A 153 25.01 -10.87 0.86
N THR A 154 25.99 -11.52 0.23
CA THR A 154 27.22 -12.03 0.85
C THR A 154 28.31 -10.97 1.01
N ASP A 155 28.19 -9.83 0.33
CA ASP A 155 29.21 -8.76 0.33
C ASP A 155 28.97 -7.74 1.45
N TYR A 156 27.89 -7.86 2.22
CA TYR A 156 27.54 -7.06 3.40
C TYR A 156 26.81 -7.93 4.42
N THR A 157 26.58 -7.43 5.62
CA THR A 157 25.84 -8.15 6.66
C THR A 157 24.46 -7.51 6.82
N PRO A 158 23.36 -8.11 6.32
CA PRO A 158 22.04 -7.59 6.55
C PRO A 158 21.60 -7.82 8.00
N VAL A 159 21.13 -6.78 8.66
CA VAL A 159 20.57 -6.83 10.03
C VAL A 159 19.09 -6.48 9.94
N GLY A 160 18.24 -7.51 10.05
CA GLY A 160 16.79 -7.37 9.95
C GLY A 160 16.17 -6.73 11.18
N GLY A 161 15.20 -5.84 10.98
CA GLY A 161 14.47 -5.25 12.09
C GLY A 161 13.27 -4.40 11.62
N ASN A 162 12.40 -4.05 12.58
CA ASN A 162 11.43 -3.00 12.35
C ASN A 162 12.10 -1.61 12.42
N GLU A 163 11.42 -0.58 11.93
CA GLU A 163 11.97 0.77 11.81
C GLU A 163 12.58 1.29 13.15
N GLY A 164 11.85 1.16 14.25
CA GLY A 164 12.36 1.61 15.57
C GLY A 164 13.55 0.81 16.07
N GLN A 165 13.65 -0.49 15.73
CA GLN A 165 14.85 -1.28 16.03
C GLN A 165 16.04 -0.82 15.19
N LEU A 166 15.82 -0.58 13.88
CA LEU A 166 16.86 -0.12 12.97
C LEU A 166 17.43 1.26 13.37
N VAL A 167 16.57 2.18 13.82
CA VAL A 167 17.01 3.47 14.39
C VAL A 167 17.93 3.26 15.58
N ARG A 168 17.52 2.44 16.56
CA ARG A 168 18.33 2.17 17.76
C ARG A 168 19.66 1.49 17.42
N LEU A 169 19.67 0.57 16.46
CA LEU A 169 20.92 -0.09 16.02
C LEU A 169 21.87 0.90 15.36
N LEU A 170 21.34 1.80 14.53
CA LEU A 170 22.12 2.85 13.88
C LEU A 170 22.67 3.86 14.90
N GLU A 171 21.83 4.28 15.85
CA GLU A 171 22.22 5.21 16.93
C GLU A 171 23.37 4.66 17.77
N ARG A 172 23.31 3.38 18.16
CA ARG A 172 24.38 2.72 18.93
C ARG A 172 25.63 2.39 18.11
N GLY A 173 25.53 2.41 16.77
CA GLY A 173 26.62 1.98 15.89
C GLY A 173 26.72 0.46 15.73
N ASP A 174 25.68 -0.28 16.08
CA ASP A 174 25.59 -1.74 15.87
C ASP A 174 25.44 -2.07 14.38
N VAL A 175 24.96 -1.11 13.57
CA VAL A 175 24.98 -1.12 12.11
C VAL A 175 25.67 0.13 11.58
N ASP A 176 26.34 0.02 10.42
CA ASP A 176 27.08 1.12 9.78
C ASP A 176 26.14 2.06 9.00
N ALA A 177 25.09 1.50 8.45
CA ALA A 177 24.06 2.19 7.68
C ALA A 177 22.70 1.53 7.90
N ALA A 178 21.60 2.21 7.53
CA ALA A 178 20.28 1.64 7.54
C ALA A 178 19.47 2.10 6.34
N SER A 179 18.55 1.25 5.88
CA SER A 179 17.49 1.60 4.93
C SER A 179 16.24 1.93 5.73
N LEU A 180 15.92 3.22 5.87
CA LEU A 180 14.82 3.74 6.68
C LEU A 180 13.79 4.45 5.81
N ARG A 181 12.56 4.45 6.26
CA ARG A 181 11.46 5.16 5.62
C ARG A 181 11.51 6.66 5.91
N ALA A 182 10.99 7.47 5.01
CA ALA A 182 10.98 8.92 5.15
C ALA A 182 10.29 9.38 6.45
N VAL A 183 9.18 8.74 6.84
CA VAL A 183 8.49 9.04 8.10
C VAL A 183 9.33 8.72 9.33
N THR A 184 10.10 7.64 9.31
CA THR A 184 11.01 7.26 10.40
C THR A 184 12.14 8.27 10.54
N ILE A 185 12.73 8.67 9.43
CA ILE A 185 13.77 9.73 9.43
C ILE A 185 13.21 11.04 9.98
N ALA A 186 12.00 11.42 9.59
CA ALA A 186 11.33 12.63 10.07
C ALA A 186 10.96 12.58 11.55
N SER A 187 10.76 11.38 12.14
CA SER A 187 10.44 11.21 13.55
C SER A 187 11.65 11.31 14.49
N VAL A 188 12.88 11.20 13.97
CA VAL A 188 14.14 11.23 14.74
C VAL A 188 15.10 12.35 14.29
N PRO A 189 14.69 13.62 14.23
CA PRO A 189 15.50 14.71 13.71
C PRO A 189 16.77 14.97 14.53
N GLU A 190 16.79 14.56 15.80
CA GLU A 190 17.95 14.62 16.69
C GLU A 190 19.06 13.67 16.26
N LEU A 191 18.74 12.57 15.61
CA LEU A 191 19.71 11.67 15.03
C LEU A 191 20.14 12.22 13.67
N LYS A 192 21.22 13.02 13.68
CA LYS A 192 21.78 13.60 12.46
C LYS A 192 22.20 12.49 11.50
N LEU A 193 21.55 12.44 10.34
CA LEU A 193 21.75 11.43 9.33
C LEU A 193 22.22 12.04 8.01
N GLN A 194 23.19 11.40 7.38
CA GLN A 194 23.57 11.68 5.99
C GLN A 194 22.92 10.65 5.06
N THR A 195 22.41 11.11 3.94
CA THR A 195 21.82 10.26 2.90
C THR A 195 22.90 9.68 2.02
N LEU A 196 22.87 8.35 1.83
CA LEU A 196 23.72 7.62 0.88
C LEU A 196 23.05 7.37 -0.46
N GLY A 197 21.71 7.32 -0.48
CA GLY A 197 20.90 7.12 -1.68
C GLY A 197 19.41 6.95 -1.35
N ARG A 198 18.54 7.15 -2.35
CA ARG A 198 17.09 6.95 -2.22
C ARG A 198 16.67 5.73 -3.03
N LEU A 199 15.91 4.83 -2.43
CA LEU A 199 15.50 3.56 -3.05
C LEU A 199 14.75 3.77 -4.39
N VAL A 200 13.87 4.77 -4.46
CA VAL A 200 13.12 5.07 -5.68
C VAL A 200 14.04 5.50 -6.83
N ASP A 201 15.05 6.34 -6.52
CA ASP A 201 16.00 6.82 -7.54
C ASP A 201 16.89 5.67 -8.03
N GLU A 202 17.35 4.84 -7.10
CA GLU A 202 18.16 3.66 -7.41
C GLU A 202 17.37 2.59 -8.18
N TRP A 203 16.09 2.42 -7.85
CA TRP A 203 15.20 1.55 -8.62
C TRP A 203 15.05 2.01 -10.07
N LYS A 204 14.78 3.31 -10.28
CA LYS A 204 14.68 3.91 -11.61
C LYS A 204 15.98 3.78 -12.41
N LYS A 205 17.12 3.97 -11.73
CA LYS A 205 18.45 3.77 -12.31
C LYS A 205 18.64 2.31 -12.77
N MET A 206 18.27 1.35 -11.95
CA MET A 206 18.38 -0.09 -12.20
C MET A 206 17.47 -0.56 -13.33
N THR A 207 16.19 -0.16 -13.29
CA THR A 207 15.16 -0.69 -14.20
C THR A 207 14.95 0.13 -15.46
N LYS A 208 15.44 1.38 -15.48
CA LYS A 208 15.14 2.39 -16.51
C LYS A 208 13.63 2.73 -16.60
N ALA A 209 12.85 2.31 -15.62
CA ALA A 209 11.41 2.59 -15.55
C ALA A 209 11.15 3.96 -14.93
N SER A 210 10.03 4.58 -15.31
CA SER A 210 9.55 5.83 -14.69
C SER A 210 8.81 5.59 -13.37
N ALA A 211 8.17 4.42 -13.23
CA ALA A 211 7.40 4.05 -12.04
C ALA A 211 8.31 3.65 -10.86
N ALA A 212 7.88 3.98 -9.64
CA ALA A 212 8.51 3.54 -8.41
C ALA A 212 8.23 2.05 -8.13
N PRO A 213 9.05 1.36 -7.32
CA PRO A 213 8.75 0.00 -6.90
C PRO A 213 7.50 -0.02 -6.01
N ILE A 214 6.69 -1.07 -6.15
CA ILE A 214 5.38 -1.17 -5.49
C ILE A 214 5.50 -1.93 -4.17
N LEU A 215 5.11 -1.30 -3.06
CA LEU A 215 5.12 -1.94 -1.75
C LEU A 215 3.84 -2.70 -1.46
N ALA A 216 2.69 -2.06 -1.71
CA ALA A 216 1.41 -2.63 -1.35
C ALA A 216 0.30 -2.32 -2.37
N VAL A 217 -0.73 -3.17 -2.34
CA VAL A 217 -1.81 -3.22 -3.32
C VAL A 217 -3.17 -3.36 -2.64
N ALA A 218 -4.24 -3.02 -3.37
CA ALA A 218 -5.58 -3.51 -3.06
C ALA A 218 -5.77 -4.85 -3.80
N LEU A 219 -5.97 -5.90 -3.02
CA LEU A 219 -6.15 -7.26 -3.50
C LEU A 219 -7.60 -7.67 -3.24
N VAL A 220 -8.29 -8.18 -4.26
CA VAL A 220 -9.70 -8.57 -4.20
C VAL A 220 -9.83 -10.07 -4.44
N HIS A 221 -10.74 -10.73 -3.70
CA HIS A 221 -11.05 -12.13 -3.96
C HIS A 221 -11.81 -12.26 -5.28
N THR A 222 -11.34 -13.12 -6.18
CA THR A 222 -11.89 -13.28 -7.55
C THR A 222 -13.37 -13.61 -7.56
N THR A 223 -13.87 -14.39 -6.58
CA THR A 223 -15.31 -14.70 -6.47
C THR A 223 -16.10 -13.43 -6.21
N PHE A 224 -15.66 -12.59 -5.28
CA PHE A 224 -16.30 -11.32 -4.99
C PHE A 224 -16.28 -10.41 -6.22
N ALA A 225 -15.13 -10.31 -6.89
CA ALA A 225 -14.99 -9.49 -8.09
C ALA A 225 -15.96 -9.90 -9.21
N LYS A 226 -16.18 -11.21 -9.39
CA LYS A 226 -17.14 -11.74 -10.39
C LYS A 226 -18.59 -11.52 -10.02
N GLN A 227 -18.93 -11.65 -8.74
CA GLN A 227 -20.31 -11.50 -8.26
C GLN A 227 -20.72 -10.03 -8.08
N HIS A 228 -19.76 -9.17 -7.75
CA HIS A 228 -19.97 -7.77 -7.38
C HIS A 228 -19.02 -6.81 -8.12
N PRO A 229 -18.97 -6.84 -9.47
CA PRO A 229 -18.01 -6.04 -10.23
C PRO A 229 -18.15 -4.52 -9.96
N ASP A 230 -19.37 -4.03 -9.79
CA ASP A 230 -19.63 -2.62 -9.48
C ASP A 230 -19.12 -2.23 -8.07
N ALA A 231 -19.17 -3.16 -7.10
CA ALA A 231 -18.60 -2.93 -5.79
C ALA A 231 -17.08 -2.77 -5.85
N VAL A 232 -16.40 -3.56 -6.67
CA VAL A 232 -14.95 -3.43 -6.88
C VAL A 232 -14.60 -2.06 -7.46
N VAL A 233 -15.35 -1.56 -8.45
CA VAL A 233 -15.17 -0.21 -9.01
C VAL A 233 -15.37 0.87 -7.93
N LYS A 234 -16.39 0.72 -7.08
CA LYS A 234 -16.65 1.63 -5.95
C LYS A 234 -15.51 1.60 -4.92
N VAL A 235 -14.97 0.42 -4.60
CA VAL A 235 -13.79 0.28 -3.72
C VAL A 235 -12.60 1.03 -4.31
N VAL A 236 -12.28 0.80 -5.58
CA VAL A 236 -11.18 1.50 -6.27
C VAL A 236 -11.38 3.02 -6.22
N ARG A 237 -12.59 3.50 -6.52
CA ARG A 237 -12.94 4.92 -6.46
C ARG A 237 -12.77 5.50 -5.05
N ALA A 238 -13.21 4.78 -4.03
CA ALA A 238 -13.06 5.20 -2.63
C ALA A 238 -11.58 5.35 -2.24
N ILE A 239 -10.73 4.41 -2.66
CA ILE A 239 -9.28 4.46 -2.41
C ILE A 239 -8.65 5.64 -3.17
N MET A 240 -9.02 5.87 -4.42
CA MET A 240 -8.57 7.04 -5.19
C MET A 240 -8.98 8.35 -4.52
N ALA A 241 -10.22 8.46 -4.04
CA ALA A 241 -10.71 9.63 -3.31
C ALA A 241 -9.98 9.85 -1.98
N ALA A 242 -9.70 8.79 -1.22
CA ALA A 242 -8.93 8.87 0.02
C ALA A 242 -7.48 9.32 -0.25
N THR A 243 -6.86 8.83 -1.34
CA THR A 243 -5.51 9.26 -1.74
C THR A 243 -5.49 10.73 -2.12
N LYS A 244 -6.45 11.17 -2.91
CA LYS A 244 -6.62 12.59 -3.28
C LYS A 244 -6.85 13.47 -2.05
N PHE A 245 -7.72 13.03 -1.13
CA PHE A 245 -8.00 13.76 0.11
C PHE A 245 -6.73 13.97 0.95
N GLY A 246 -5.92 12.93 1.17
CA GLY A 246 -4.69 13.06 1.95
C GLY A 246 -3.69 14.03 1.33
N ARG A 247 -3.67 14.13 0.00
CA ARG A 247 -2.85 15.08 -0.75
C ARG A 247 -3.33 16.52 -0.62
N GLU A 248 -4.64 16.74 -0.75
CA GLU A 248 -5.25 18.08 -0.82
C GLU A 248 -5.58 18.66 0.55
N GLN A 249 -5.72 17.80 1.58
CA GLN A 249 -6.13 18.19 2.92
C GLN A 249 -5.23 17.54 3.99
N PRO A 250 -3.90 17.83 3.97
CA PRO A 250 -2.94 17.16 4.86
C PRO A 250 -3.24 17.37 6.35
N ASP A 251 -3.75 18.53 6.76
CA ASP A 251 -4.08 18.78 8.17
C ASP A 251 -5.24 17.91 8.65
N LYS A 252 -6.25 17.67 7.80
CA LYS A 252 -7.35 16.76 8.13
C LYS A 252 -6.89 15.30 8.09
N ALA A 253 -6.00 14.95 7.15
CA ALA A 253 -5.40 13.61 7.13
C ALA A 253 -4.60 13.38 8.42
N ALA A 254 -3.80 14.34 8.88
CA ALA A 254 -3.09 14.27 10.16
C ALA A 254 -4.06 14.07 11.35
N ALA A 255 -5.20 14.79 11.38
CA ALA A 255 -6.20 14.62 12.42
C ALA A 255 -6.79 13.19 12.42
N TYR A 256 -7.09 12.63 11.26
CA TYR A 256 -7.56 11.23 11.14
C TYR A 256 -6.48 10.22 11.59
N LEU A 257 -5.22 10.46 11.24
CA LEU A 257 -4.10 9.64 11.68
C LEU A 257 -3.93 9.65 13.20
N GLY A 258 -4.01 10.83 13.82
CA GLY A 258 -3.94 10.96 15.27
C GLY A 258 -5.07 10.21 15.99
N GLN A 259 -6.30 10.31 15.49
CA GLN A 259 -7.48 9.70 16.12
C GLN A 259 -7.57 8.19 15.86
N ALA A 260 -7.43 7.75 14.60
CA ALA A 260 -7.74 6.38 14.21
C ALA A 260 -6.52 5.45 14.28
N ALA A 261 -5.30 5.97 14.11
CA ALA A 261 -4.07 5.22 14.18
C ALA A 261 -3.31 5.40 15.51
N ASN A 262 -3.85 6.21 16.43
CA ASN A 262 -3.23 6.55 17.71
C ASN A 262 -1.77 7.03 17.55
N LEU A 263 -1.52 7.81 16.51
CA LEU A 263 -0.21 8.45 16.29
C LEU A 263 -0.18 9.77 17.09
N ASP A 264 0.99 10.10 17.61
CA ASP A 264 1.18 11.43 18.16
C ASP A 264 1.09 12.53 17.07
N ALA A 265 0.94 13.78 17.48
CA ALA A 265 0.72 14.90 16.55
C ALA A 265 1.91 15.10 15.60
N LYS A 266 3.14 14.83 16.05
CA LYS A 266 4.36 14.95 15.25
C LYS A 266 4.37 13.89 14.15
N ASP A 267 4.14 12.63 14.53
CA ASP A 267 4.12 11.51 13.59
C ASP A 267 2.97 11.63 12.61
N ALA A 268 1.76 11.95 13.08
CA ALA A 268 0.60 12.17 12.23
C ALA A 268 0.85 13.28 11.18
N THR A 269 1.46 14.38 11.59
CA THR A 269 1.83 15.48 10.68
C THR A 269 2.90 15.05 9.67
N SER A 270 3.90 14.28 10.11
CA SER A 270 4.95 13.76 9.23
C SER A 270 4.39 12.83 8.15
N TYR A 271 3.51 11.89 8.52
CA TYR A 271 2.80 11.04 7.56
C TYR A 271 1.98 11.85 6.56
N ALA A 272 1.24 12.85 7.02
CA ALA A 272 0.41 13.67 6.15
C ALA A 272 1.25 14.51 5.17
N ARG A 273 2.40 15.04 5.60
CA ARG A 273 3.33 15.80 4.72
C ARG A 273 4.00 14.92 3.68
N LEU A 274 4.32 13.68 4.03
CA LEU A 274 4.96 12.71 3.16
C LEU A 274 3.95 11.88 2.34
N TRP A 275 2.67 12.21 2.41
CA TRP A 275 1.56 11.45 1.79
C TRP A 275 1.84 11.09 0.33
N ASN A 276 2.27 12.05 -0.47
CA ASN A 276 2.55 11.84 -1.89
C ASN A 276 3.81 10.99 -2.17
N GLU A 277 4.70 10.88 -1.21
CA GLU A 277 5.91 10.06 -1.33
C GLU A 277 5.63 8.59 -0.97
N ILE A 278 4.52 8.32 -0.28
CA ILE A 278 4.18 7.01 0.27
C ILE A 278 2.98 6.38 -0.45
N TYR A 279 1.90 7.16 -0.61
CA TYR A 279 0.60 6.65 -1.04
C TYR A 279 0.27 7.02 -2.48
N THR A 280 -0.29 6.05 -3.18
CA THR A 280 -0.79 6.20 -4.54
C THR A 280 -2.11 5.45 -4.70
N ALA A 281 -2.80 5.66 -5.80
CA ALA A 281 -3.99 4.90 -6.17
C ALA A 281 -4.04 4.82 -7.70
N THR A 282 -3.21 3.94 -8.26
CA THR A 282 -3.04 3.78 -9.71
C THR A 282 -3.06 2.30 -10.11
N MET A 283 -3.39 2.02 -11.35
CA MET A 283 -3.21 0.72 -12.00
C MET A 283 -2.97 0.96 -13.49
N GLU A 284 -2.01 1.84 -13.77
CA GLU A 284 -1.62 2.19 -15.13
C GLU A 284 -0.78 1.08 -15.79
N PRO A 285 -0.64 1.06 -17.12
CA PRO A 285 0.22 0.09 -17.79
C PRO A 285 1.67 0.05 -17.26
N SER A 286 2.19 1.21 -16.79
CA SER A 286 3.50 1.31 -16.14
C SER A 286 3.56 0.57 -14.81
N ASP A 287 2.47 0.51 -14.05
CA ASP A 287 2.38 -0.24 -12.80
C ASP A 287 2.41 -1.75 -13.08
N VAL A 288 1.67 -2.20 -14.09
CA VAL A 288 1.70 -3.61 -14.54
C VAL A 288 3.10 -4.01 -14.99
N ALA A 289 3.78 -3.16 -15.77
CA ALA A 289 5.17 -3.41 -16.17
C ALA A 289 6.10 -3.48 -14.96
N THR A 290 5.88 -2.63 -13.95
CA THR A 290 6.65 -2.64 -12.70
C THR A 290 6.40 -3.93 -11.92
N PHE A 291 5.16 -4.42 -11.81
CA PHE A 291 4.86 -5.71 -11.18
C PHE A 291 5.61 -6.87 -11.85
N LYS A 292 5.60 -6.92 -13.18
CA LYS A 292 6.33 -7.96 -13.95
C LYS A 292 7.83 -7.91 -13.68
N THR A 293 8.41 -6.71 -13.65
CA THR A 293 9.82 -6.52 -13.30
C THR A 293 10.11 -6.97 -11.87
N MET A 294 9.24 -6.60 -10.91
CA MET A 294 9.37 -7.02 -9.51
C MET A 294 9.25 -8.53 -9.35
N ALA A 295 8.30 -9.17 -10.04
CA ALA A 295 8.12 -10.62 -9.99
C ALA A 295 9.38 -11.36 -10.49
N GLN A 296 9.97 -10.91 -11.57
CA GLN A 296 11.25 -11.45 -12.08
C GLN A 296 12.39 -11.28 -11.07
N ILE A 297 12.50 -10.09 -10.47
CA ILE A 297 13.51 -9.79 -9.46
C ILE A 297 13.31 -10.68 -8.24
N PHE A 298 12.09 -10.77 -7.70
CA PHE A 298 11.79 -11.57 -6.52
C PHE A 298 12.05 -13.06 -6.72
N LYS A 299 11.77 -13.57 -7.92
CA LYS A 299 12.11 -14.95 -8.31
C LYS A 299 13.62 -15.16 -8.35
N GLN A 300 14.38 -14.24 -8.98
CA GLN A 300 15.84 -14.34 -9.11
C GLN A 300 16.57 -14.34 -7.76
N ILE A 301 16.07 -13.62 -6.77
CA ILE A 301 16.67 -13.55 -5.43
C ILE A 301 16.01 -14.51 -4.43
N GLY A 302 15.13 -15.41 -4.89
CA GLY A 302 14.50 -16.43 -4.05
C GLY A 302 13.45 -15.92 -3.06
N THR A 303 12.87 -14.73 -3.29
CA THR A 303 11.76 -14.23 -2.46
C THR A 303 10.44 -14.92 -2.80
N ILE A 304 10.26 -15.33 -4.04
CA ILE A 304 9.11 -16.12 -4.52
C ILE A 304 9.59 -17.32 -5.34
N GLU A 305 8.83 -18.43 -5.30
CA GLU A 305 9.16 -19.67 -5.98
C GLU A 305 8.15 -19.94 -7.10
N GLY A 306 8.32 -19.32 -8.25
CA GLY A 306 7.44 -19.55 -9.40
C GLY A 306 7.21 -18.28 -10.22
N ASP A 307 6.36 -18.44 -11.24
CA ASP A 307 5.97 -17.36 -12.13
C ASP A 307 4.62 -16.77 -11.71
N VAL A 308 4.57 -15.45 -11.60
CA VAL A 308 3.32 -14.74 -11.28
C VAL A 308 2.46 -14.69 -12.53
N PRO A 309 1.23 -15.23 -12.53
CA PRO A 309 0.36 -15.23 -13.70
C PRO A 309 -0.14 -13.82 -14.04
N ASP A 310 -0.25 -13.50 -15.32
CA ASP A 310 -0.77 -12.20 -15.79
C ASP A 310 -2.21 -11.94 -15.35
N SER A 311 -3.00 -12.97 -15.08
CA SER A 311 -4.36 -12.87 -14.57
C SER A 311 -4.46 -12.22 -13.19
N LEU A 312 -3.34 -12.10 -12.47
CA LEU A 312 -3.31 -11.37 -11.20
C LEU A 312 -3.58 -9.86 -11.39
N TYR A 313 -3.20 -9.28 -12.54
CA TYR A 313 -3.22 -7.83 -12.77
C TYR A 313 -4.50 -7.41 -13.49
N VAL A 314 -5.47 -6.86 -12.77
CA VAL A 314 -6.79 -6.50 -13.32
C VAL A 314 -6.96 -4.98 -13.34
N THR A 315 -6.84 -4.39 -14.53
CA THR A 315 -6.89 -2.91 -14.72
C THR A 315 -8.31 -2.38 -14.93
N ALA A 316 -9.26 -3.22 -15.34
CA ALA A 316 -10.61 -2.80 -15.72
C ALA A 316 -11.36 -1.99 -14.63
N PRO A 317 -11.33 -2.36 -13.33
CA PRO A 317 -11.99 -1.56 -12.28
C PRO A 317 -11.40 -0.14 -12.16
N TYR A 318 -10.08 0.00 -12.31
CA TYR A 318 -9.41 1.30 -12.28
C TYR A 318 -9.80 2.15 -13.49
N GLU A 319 -9.81 1.58 -14.69
CA GLU A 319 -10.22 2.29 -15.91
C GLU A 319 -11.69 2.74 -15.84
N GLN A 320 -12.57 1.93 -15.25
CA GLN A 320 -13.96 2.32 -15.02
C GLN A 320 -14.08 3.42 -13.97
N ALA A 321 -13.33 3.31 -12.86
CA ALA A 321 -13.33 4.31 -11.80
C ALA A 321 -12.88 5.69 -12.28
N LYS A 322 -11.90 5.76 -13.19
CA LYS A 322 -11.44 7.03 -13.81
C LYS A 322 -12.51 7.73 -14.67
N ARG A 323 -13.38 6.98 -15.31
CA ARG A 323 -14.41 7.53 -16.21
C ARG A 323 -15.63 8.09 -15.47
N GLN A 324 -15.77 7.75 -14.21
CA GLN A 324 -16.91 8.16 -13.37
C GLN A 324 -16.37 8.95 -12.17
N PRO A 325 -16.14 10.27 -12.30
CA PRO A 325 -15.60 11.10 -11.21
C PRO A 325 -16.54 11.24 -10.01
#